data_ed534aab5805916f0412543cd6a4ced8
#
_entry.id   ed534aab5805916f0412543cd6a4ced8
#
_cell.length_a   1.000
_cell.length_b   1.000
_cell.length_c   1.000
_cell.angle_alpha   90.00
_cell.angle_beta   90.00
_cell.angle_gamma   90.00
#
_symmetry.space_group_name_H-M   'P 1'
#
loop_
_entity.id
_entity.type
_entity.pdbx_description
1 polymer ?
#
loop_
_entity_poly.entity_id
_entity_poly.type
_entity_poly.pdbx_seq_one_letter_code
_entity_poly.pdbx_strand_id
1 'polypeptide(L)'
;MDTAKADGTIAASFTRHGLAREPLFARAHRPHLKAMEPLAPLLEEVRACRRCADLPLGPRPILSISAEARILIASQAPGTKAHASGVPFDDASGRRLRDWLGVGPDVFYDPACFAILPLGLCYPGRRAGGDAPPRRECAPVWRDRLLRQAAGIRLTLLIGSHAQNHVLGPGVMTERVRDFRAHLPDVLPLPHPSWRSGGWMRRNPWFEDEVLPALRDAVRDLLPPLKSAASAPYPDHDRNLLG
;
A
#
# COMPACT_ATOMS: atom_id res chain seq x y z
N MET A 1 -40.56 56.29 27.68
CA MET A 1 -41.42 55.32 28.29
C MET A 1 -41.44 54.13 27.36
N ASP A 2 -40.83 53.15 27.88
CA ASP A 2 -40.69 51.75 27.48
C ASP A 2 -40.12 51.40 26.13
N THR A 3 -38.86 51.06 26.23
CA THR A 3 -38.08 50.39 25.25
C THR A 3 -38.09 48.85 25.51
N ALA A 4 -38.64 48.04 24.61
CA ALA A 4 -38.54 46.61 24.66
C ALA A 4 -37.44 46.17 23.70
N LYS A 5 -36.33 45.62 24.25
CA LYS A 5 -35.31 44.87 23.54
C LYS A 5 -35.87 43.51 23.17
N ALA A 6 -35.76 43.13 21.87
CA ALA A 6 -35.98 41.78 21.40
C ALA A 6 -34.63 41.12 21.13
N ASP A 7 -34.27 40.18 22.01
CA ASP A 7 -33.14 39.23 21.80
C ASP A 7 -33.55 38.20 20.76
N GLY A 8 -32.96 38.30 19.57
CA GLY A 8 -33.11 37.30 18.52
C GLY A 8 -31.93 36.33 18.49
N THR A 9 -31.99 35.27 19.30
CA THR A 9 -31.05 34.16 19.22
C THR A 9 -31.41 33.28 18.03
N ILE A 10 -30.66 33.39 16.94
CA ILE A 10 -30.78 32.51 15.80
C ILE A 10 -29.97 31.22 16.12
N ALA A 11 -30.70 30.19 16.52
CA ALA A 11 -30.14 28.84 16.64
C ALA A 11 -29.87 28.28 15.24
N ALA A 12 -28.61 28.28 14.80
CA ALA A 12 -28.19 27.61 13.60
C ALA A 12 -28.20 26.07 13.84
N SER A 13 -29.25 25.42 13.38
CA SER A 13 -29.28 23.94 13.35
C SER A 13 -28.35 23.42 12.27
N PHE A 14 -27.14 22.96 12.64
CA PHE A 14 -26.26 22.19 11.81
C PHE A 14 -26.82 20.79 11.66
N THR A 15 -27.60 20.55 10.62
CA THR A 15 -27.92 19.19 10.15
C THR A 15 -26.65 18.58 9.51
N ARG A 16 -25.97 17.74 10.28
CA ARG A 16 -24.89 16.86 9.76
C ARG A 16 -25.49 15.82 8.84
N HIS A 17 -25.55 16.10 7.55
CA HIS A 17 -25.71 15.05 6.55
C HIS A 17 -24.33 14.42 6.34
N GLY A 18 -24.00 13.46 7.19
CA GLY A 18 -22.86 12.57 7.01
C GLY A 18 -23.15 11.56 5.89
N LEU A 19 -23.08 11.98 4.64
CA LEU A 19 -22.93 11.03 3.54
C LEU A 19 -21.54 10.41 3.66
N ALA A 20 -21.49 9.16 4.11
CA ALA A 20 -20.26 8.37 4.08
C ALA A 20 -19.71 8.41 2.66
N ARG A 21 -18.58 9.07 2.44
CA ARG A 21 -17.88 9.06 1.14
C ARG A 21 -17.46 7.63 0.87
N GLU A 22 -17.97 7.03 -0.20
CA GLU A 22 -17.46 5.76 -0.68
C GLU A 22 -15.95 5.89 -0.95
N PRO A 23 -15.13 4.94 -0.46
CA PRO A 23 -13.69 4.96 -0.69
C PRO A 23 -13.35 5.07 -2.19
N LEU A 24 -12.29 5.77 -2.53
CA LEU A 24 -11.87 6.02 -3.93
C LEU A 24 -11.79 4.71 -4.74
N PHE A 25 -11.36 3.62 -4.11
CA PHE A 25 -11.32 2.28 -4.71
C PHE A 25 -12.71 1.68 -4.96
N ALA A 26 -13.69 1.92 -4.11
CA ALA A 26 -15.06 1.45 -4.32
C ALA A 26 -15.73 2.14 -5.52
N ARG A 27 -15.38 3.41 -5.79
CA ARG A 27 -15.87 4.15 -6.96
C ARG A 27 -15.29 3.65 -8.27
N ALA A 28 -13.99 3.29 -8.29
CA ALA A 28 -13.31 2.80 -9.48
C ALA A 28 -13.67 1.35 -9.84
N HIS A 29 -14.20 0.57 -8.89
CA HIS A 29 -14.42 -0.86 -9.02
C HIS A 29 -15.87 -1.26 -8.71
N ARG A 30 -16.89 -0.49 -9.18
CA ARG A 30 -18.27 -0.95 -9.11
C ARG A 30 -18.36 -2.29 -9.86
N PRO A 31 -18.69 -3.40 -9.19
CA PRO A 31 -18.81 -4.69 -9.86
C PRO A 31 -20.05 -4.64 -10.77
N HIS A 32 -19.85 -4.75 -12.08
CA HIS A 32 -20.88 -5.41 -12.87
C HIS A 32 -21.06 -6.80 -12.25
N LEU A 33 -22.30 -7.21 -11.99
CA LEU A 33 -22.76 -8.46 -11.35
C LEU A 33 -22.22 -9.75 -12.04
N LYS A 34 -20.92 -9.88 -12.22
CA LYS A 34 -20.27 -11.17 -12.47
C LYS A 34 -20.01 -11.80 -11.11
N ALA A 35 -20.44 -13.06 -10.94
CA ALA A 35 -20.16 -13.84 -9.74
C ALA A 35 -18.73 -13.62 -9.27
N MET A 36 -18.54 -13.27 -7.99
CA MET A 36 -17.19 -13.01 -7.44
C MET A 36 -16.39 -14.30 -7.55
N GLU A 37 -15.30 -14.23 -8.31
CA GLU A 37 -14.34 -15.33 -8.45
C GLU A 37 -13.71 -15.60 -7.07
N PRO A 38 -13.63 -16.85 -6.58
CA PRO A 38 -12.99 -17.13 -5.30
C PRO A 38 -11.51 -16.75 -5.30
N LEU A 39 -10.99 -16.20 -4.19
CA LEU A 39 -9.61 -15.73 -4.09
C LEU A 39 -8.58 -16.86 -4.27
N ALA A 40 -8.83 -18.05 -3.70
CA ALA A 40 -7.85 -19.14 -3.74
C ALA A 40 -7.54 -19.63 -5.16
N PRO A 41 -8.52 -19.97 -6.02
CA PRO A 41 -8.26 -20.31 -7.43
C PRO A 41 -7.58 -19.16 -8.20
N LEU A 42 -7.97 -17.91 -7.95
CA LEU A 42 -7.34 -16.75 -8.57
C LEU A 42 -5.85 -16.66 -8.21
N LEU A 43 -5.49 -16.89 -6.96
CA LEU A 43 -4.09 -16.89 -6.53
C LEU A 43 -3.28 -18.03 -7.17
N GLU A 44 -3.88 -19.19 -7.37
CA GLU A 44 -3.25 -20.30 -8.10
C GLU A 44 -2.98 -19.91 -9.57
N GLU A 45 -3.96 -19.30 -10.24
CA GLU A 45 -3.80 -18.80 -11.62
C GLU A 45 -2.70 -17.73 -11.70
N VAL A 46 -2.66 -16.80 -10.76
CA VAL A 46 -1.61 -15.78 -10.68
C VAL A 46 -0.24 -16.42 -10.50
N ARG A 47 -0.08 -17.35 -9.57
CA ARG A 47 1.20 -18.04 -9.31
C ARG A 47 1.66 -18.87 -10.50
N ALA A 48 0.74 -19.43 -11.26
CA ALA A 48 0.99 -20.18 -12.48
C ALA A 48 1.29 -19.29 -13.70
N CYS A 49 1.20 -17.96 -13.59
CA CYS A 49 1.41 -17.04 -14.72
C CYS A 49 2.82 -17.16 -15.30
N ARG A 50 2.91 -17.32 -16.64
CA ARG A 50 4.17 -17.41 -17.41
C ARG A 50 4.23 -16.44 -18.59
N ARG A 51 3.40 -15.37 -18.56
CA ARG A 51 3.29 -14.41 -19.67
C ARG A 51 4.59 -13.70 -20.02
N CYS A 52 5.44 -13.45 -19.04
CA CYS A 52 6.71 -12.73 -19.21
C CYS A 52 7.89 -13.71 -19.17
N ALA A 53 7.93 -14.68 -20.10
CA ALA A 53 8.98 -15.70 -20.15
C ALA A 53 10.38 -15.13 -20.41
N ASP A 54 10.47 -13.92 -20.95
CA ASP A 54 11.70 -13.16 -21.24
C ASP A 54 12.30 -12.43 -20.04
N LEU A 55 11.72 -12.57 -18.84
CA LEU A 55 12.31 -12.00 -17.63
C LEU A 55 13.64 -12.65 -17.27
N PRO A 56 14.67 -11.89 -16.83
CA PRO A 56 16.02 -12.40 -16.66
C PRO A 56 16.16 -13.54 -15.64
N LEU A 57 15.26 -13.59 -14.64
CA LEU A 57 15.20 -14.69 -13.66
C LEU A 57 13.94 -15.54 -13.83
N GLY A 58 13.24 -15.39 -14.96
CA GLY A 58 11.97 -16.05 -15.23
C GLY A 58 10.79 -15.46 -14.47
N PRO A 59 9.57 -15.87 -14.84
CA PRO A 59 8.35 -15.42 -14.18
C PRO A 59 8.16 -16.11 -12.83
N ARG A 60 8.08 -15.30 -11.76
CA ARG A 60 7.77 -15.70 -10.39
C ARG A 60 6.91 -14.64 -9.75
N PRO A 61 5.57 -14.75 -9.84
CA PRO A 61 4.66 -13.79 -9.21
C PRO A 61 4.78 -13.80 -7.69
N ILE A 62 4.95 -12.60 -7.10
CA ILE A 62 5.14 -12.40 -5.66
C ILE A 62 4.14 -11.34 -5.20
N LEU A 63 3.25 -11.73 -4.33
CA LEU A 63 2.20 -10.89 -3.73
C LEU A 63 1.70 -11.52 -2.43
N SER A 64 1.02 -10.73 -1.63
CA SER A 64 0.25 -11.18 -0.47
C SER A 64 -1.09 -10.45 -0.47
N ILE A 65 -2.21 -11.15 -0.34
CA ILE A 65 -3.54 -10.54 -0.30
C ILE A 65 -4.53 -11.49 0.36
N SER A 66 -5.44 -10.93 1.16
CA SER A 66 -6.63 -11.62 1.66
C SER A 66 -7.86 -10.73 1.57
N ALA A 67 -9.03 -11.31 1.78
CA ALA A 67 -10.29 -10.57 1.81
C ALA A 67 -10.40 -9.64 3.03
N GLU A 68 -9.71 -9.99 4.10
CA GLU A 68 -9.71 -9.27 5.38
C GLU A 68 -8.75 -8.08 5.41
N ALA A 69 -7.83 -7.98 4.44
CA ALA A 69 -6.82 -6.93 4.39
C ALA A 69 -7.44 -5.53 4.54
N ARG A 70 -6.83 -4.72 5.41
CA ARG A 70 -7.28 -3.35 5.68
C ARG A 70 -6.45 -2.30 4.96
N ILE A 71 -5.18 -2.60 4.73
CA ILE A 71 -4.22 -1.68 4.12
C ILE A 71 -3.61 -2.34 2.89
N LEU A 72 -3.62 -1.64 1.76
CA LEU A 72 -2.96 -2.06 0.53
C LEU A 72 -1.60 -1.37 0.40
N ILE A 73 -0.55 -2.14 0.22
CA ILE A 73 0.77 -1.66 -0.20
C ILE A 73 0.90 -1.86 -1.71
N ALA A 74 0.79 -0.78 -2.47
CA ALA A 74 1.01 -0.76 -3.91
C ALA A 74 2.42 -0.23 -4.19
N SER A 75 3.23 -1.01 -4.91
CA SER A 75 4.63 -0.68 -5.24
C SER A 75 4.93 -0.96 -6.71
N GLN A 76 6.18 -0.76 -7.12
CA GLN A 76 6.61 -1.00 -8.51
C GLN A 76 6.58 -2.48 -8.88
N ALA A 77 7.48 -3.28 -8.30
CA ALA A 77 7.68 -4.70 -8.57
C ALA A 77 8.59 -5.31 -7.48
N PRO A 78 8.63 -6.65 -7.32
CA PRO A 78 9.59 -7.31 -6.47
C PRO A 78 11.04 -7.05 -6.91
N GLY A 79 11.96 -6.92 -5.94
CA GLY A 79 13.41 -6.89 -6.18
C GLY A 79 14.02 -8.30 -6.25
N THR A 80 15.34 -8.37 -6.46
CA THR A 80 16.07 -9.65 -6.56
C THR A 80 15.96 -10.50 -5.30
N LYS A 81 16.03 -9.90 -4.10
CA LYS A 81 15.91 -10.65 -2.84
C LYS A 81 14.50 -11.21 -2.66
N ALA A 82 13.48 -10.40 -2.90
CA ALA A 82 12.10 -10.88 -2.91
C ALA A 82 11.88 -11.99 -3.96
N HIS A 83 12.50 -11.86 -5.15
CA HIS A 83 12.45 -12.93 -6.15
C HIS A 83 13.08 -14.22 -5.62
N ALA A 84 14.22 -14.16 -4.94
CA ALA A 84 14.89 -15.32 -4.38
C ALA A 84 14.09 -16.02 -3.28
N SER A 85 13.60 -15.26 -2.30
CA SER A 85 12.84 -15.80 -1.16
C SER A 85 11.38 -16.14 -1.49
N GLY A 86 10.77 -15.45 -2.44
CA GLY A 86 9.32 -15.53 -2.71
C GLY A 86 8.48 -14.69 -1.76
N VAL A 87 9.10 -13.89 -0.90
CA VAL A 87 8.43 -13.02 0.09
C VAL A 87 8.53 -11.57 -0.35
N PRO A 88 7.40 -10.83 -0.45
CA PRO A 88 7.44 -9.43 -0.86
C PRO A 88 8.16 -8.58 0.20
N PHE A 89 8.98 -7.61 -0.23
CA PHE A 89 9.74 -6.75 0.69
C PHE A 89 10.68 -7.48 1.66
N ASP A 90 11.16 -8.66 1.30
CA ASP A 90 12.18 -9.38 2.09
C ASP A 90 13.59 -8.84 1.78
N ASP A 91 13.79 -7.56 2.11
CA ASP A 91 15.04 -6.83 1.88
C ASP A 91 15.18 -5.61 2.79
N ALA A 92 16.25 -4.82 2.60
CA ALA A 92 16.49 -3.59 3.34
C ALA A 92 15.38 -2.53 3.13
N SER A 93 14.74 -2.53 1.95
CA SER A 93 13.61 -1.63 1.68
C SER A 93 12.39 -2.02 2.53
N GLY A 94 12.13 -3.31 2.66
CA GLY A 94 11.05 -3.80 3.51
C GLY A 94 11.29 -3.53 4.99
N ARG A 95 12.53 -3.67 5.49
CA ARG A 95 12.86 -3.27 6.86
C ARG A 95 12.54 -1.80 7.09
N ARG A 96 13.02 -0.91 6.22
CA ARG A 96 12.74 0.53 6.31
C ARG A 96 11.25 0.84 6.20
N LEU A 97 10.51 0.14 5.34
CA LEU A 97 9.06 0.34 5.23
C LEU A 97 8.35 -0.02 6.54
N ARG A 98 8.71 -1.14 7.17
CA ARG A 98 8.16 -1.51 8.48
C ARG A 98 8.48 -0.48 9.56
N ASP A 99 9.70 0.06 9.57
CA ASP A 99 10.09 1.14 10.48
C ASP A 99 9.24 2.41 10.26
N TRP A 100 8.97 2.77 9.01
CA TRP A 100 8.08 3.91 8.69
C TRP A 100 6.65 3.66 9.17
N LEU A 101 6.13 2.45 8.97
CA LEU A 101 4.79 2.04 9.38
C LEU A 101 4.65 1.87 10.90
N GLY A 102 5.76 1.71 11.63
CA GLY A 102 5.77 1.41 13.07
C GLY A 102 5.25 0.01 13.41
N VAL A 103 5.48 -0.99 12.53
CA VAL A 103 5.00 -2.37 12.71
C VAL A 103 6.13 -3.40 12.63
N GLY A 104 5.98 -4.51 13.36
CA GLY A 104 6.87 -5.66 13.27
C GLY A 104 6.62 -6.53 12.02
N PRO A 105 7.53 -7.49 11.75
CA PRO A 105 7.39 -8.42 10.63
C PRO A 105 6.10 -9.23 10.68
N ASP A 106 5.69 -9.71 11.83
CA ASP A 106 4.50 -10.50 12.11
C ASP A 106 3.22 -9.78 11.67
N VAL A 107 3.09 -8.50 11.98
CA VAL A 107 1.96 -7.67 11.54
C VAL A 107 2.07 -7.32 10.05
N PHE A 108 3.29 -6.99 9.58
CA PHE A 108 3.51 -6.59 8.19
C PHE A 108 3.20 -7.71 7.19
N TYR A 109 3.51 -8.95 7.54
CA TYR A 109 3.27 -10.12 6.69
C TYR A 109 1.94 -10.83 6.97
N ASP A 110 1.17 -10.36 7.94
CA ASP A 110 -0.21 -10.84 8.14
C ASP A 110 -1.10 -10.33 6.99
N PRO A 111 -1.59 -11.23 6.12
CA PRO A 111 -2.42 -10.83 4.99
C PRO A 111 -3.79 -10.25 5.40
N ALA A 112 -4.22 -10.45 6.65
CA ALA A 112 -5.42 -9.81 7.19
C ALA A 112 -5.17 -8.33 7.54
N CYS A 113 -3.92 -7.95 7.81
CA CYS A 113 -3.51 -6.58 8.07
C CYS A 113 -3.15 -5.87 6.75
N PHE A 114 -2.23 -6.45 5.99
CA PHE A 114 -1.67 -5.84 4.79
C PHE A 114 -1.83 -6.72 3.55
N ALA A 115 -2.43 -6.16 2.50
CA ALA A 115 -2.28 -6.68 1.15
C ALA A 115 -1.04 -6.04 0.52
N ILE A 116 -0.13 -6.85 -0.02
CA ILE A 116 1.05 -6.37 -0.76
C ILE A 116 0.88 -6.76 -2.22
N LEU A 117 0.50 -5.77 -3.04
CA LEU A 117 0.18 -5.97 -4.45
C LEU A 117 0.93 -4.96 -5.32
N PRO A 118 2.15 -5.30 -5.78
CA PRO A 118 2.90 -4.46 -6.70
C PRO A 118 2.23 -4.38 -8.08
N LEU A 119 2.60 -3.38 -8.89
CA LEU A 119 2.10 -3.22 -10.26
C LEU A 119 2.59 -4.33 -11.19
N GLY A 120 3.86 -4.72 -11.07
CA GLY A 120 4.42 -5.92 -11.68
C GLY A 120 4.60 -6.98 -10.61
N LEU A 121 4.07 -8.17 -10.81
CA LEU A 121 4.13 -9.25 -9.81
C LEU A 121 5.47 -10.02 -9.83
N CYS A 122 6.29 -9.83 -10.86
CA CYS A 122 7.58 -10.51 -11.03
C CYS A 122 8.72 -9.49 -11.03
N TYR A 123 9.92 -9.93 -10.68
CA TYR A 123 11.14 -9.14 -10.79
C TYR A 123 11.41 -8.77 -12.27
N PRO A 124 11.46 -7.47 -12.60
CA PRO A 124 11.52 -7.03 -14.00
C PRO A 124 12.93 -7.00 -14.58
N GLY A 125 13.96 -7.30 -13.79
CA GLY A 125 15.37 -7.13 -14.16
C GLY A 125 15.94 -5.78 -13.75
N ARG A 126 17.16 -5.48 -14.20
CA ARG A 126 17.89 -4.25 -13.92
C ARG A 126 18.04 -3.37 -15.17
N ARG A 127 18.10 -2.06 -14.94
CA ARG A 127 18.52 -1.05 -15.92
C ARG A 127 19.57 -0.12 -15.29
N ALA A 128 20.13 0.78 -16.10
CA ALA A 128 20.95 1.87 -15.58
C ALA A 128 20.18 2.61 -14.47
N GLY A 129 20.77 2.67 -13.29
CA GLY A 129 20.15 3.38 -12.18
C GLY A 129 19.24 2.56 -11.25
N GLY A 130 18.95 1.27 -11.48
CA GLY A 130 18.15 0.44 -10.56
C GLY A 130 17.39 -0.69 -11.22
N ASP A 131 16.30 -1.12 -10.61
CA ASP A 131 15.42 -2.11 -11.18
C ASP A 131 14.63 -1.52 -12.37
N ALA A 132 14.36 -2.34 -13.36
CA ALA A 132 13.56 -1.96 -14.52
C ALA A 132 12.11 -1.61 -14.09
N PRO A 133 11.37 -0.81 -14.90
CA PRO A 133 9.96 -0.57 -14.63
C PRO A 133 9.15 -1.86 -14.64
N PRO A 134 7.99 -1.90 -13.97
CA PRO A 134 7.11 -3.06 -14.00
C PRO A 134 6.62 -3.34 -15.41
N ARG A 135 6.40 -4.60 -15.74
CA ARG A 135 5.80 -4.98 -17.02
C ARG A 135 4.40 -4.39 -17.14
N ARG A 136 4.15 -3.66 -18.23
CA ARG A 136 2.88 -2.93 -18.44
C ARG A 136 1.67 -3.86 -18.53
N GLU A 137 1.88 -5.08 -19.01
CA GLU A 137 0.85 -6.11 -19.19
C GLU A 137 0.35 -6.71 -17.88
N CYS A 138 1.14 -6.59 -16.80
CA CYS A 138 0.86 -7.30 -15.55
C CYS A 138 -0.36 -6.72 -14.82
N ALA A 139 -0.38 -5.42 -14.56
CA ALA A 139 -1.46 -4.78 -13.81
C ALA A 139 -2.83 -4.91 -14.50
N PRO A 140 -3.00 -4.69 -15.82
CA PRO A 140 -4.28 -4.87 -16.50
C PRO A 140 -4.85 -6.29 -16.42
N VAL A 141 -3.99 -7.30 -16.33
CA VAL A 141 -4.42 -8.71 -16.26
C VAL A 141 -4.90 -9.10 -14.86
N TRP A 142 -4.17 -8.66 -13.83
CA TRP A 142 -4.32 -9.24 -12.49
C TRP A 142 -4.90 -8.29 -11.44
N ARG A 143 -4.52 -7.01 -11.52
CA ARG A 143 -4.75 -6.07 -10.42
C ARG A 143 -6.22 -5.92 -10.05
N ASP A 144 -7.08 -5.68 -11.03
CA ASP A 144 -8.50 -5.45 -10.76
C ASP A 144 -9.22 -6.71 -10.27
N ARG A 145 -8.83 -7.88 -10.79
CA ARG A 145 -9.37 -9.17 -10.32
C ARG A 145 -9.02 -9.39 -8.84
N LEU A 146 -7.76 -9.16 -8.48
CA LEU A 146 -7.27 -9.30 -7.10
C LEU A 146 -7.90 -8.28 -6.15
N LEU A 147 -7.96 -7.01 -6.54
CA LEU A 147 -8.53 -5.96 -5.68
C LEU A 147 -10.01 -6.13 -5.41
N ARG A 148 -10.76 -6.71 -6.34
CA ARG A 148 -12.17 -7.07 -6.08
C ARG A 148 -12.33 -8.07 -4.94
N GLN A 149 -11.33 -8.92 -4.68
CA GLN A 149 -11.33 -9.88 -3.58
C GLN A 149 -10.97 -9.27 -2.23
N ALA A 150 -10.43 -8.06 -2.19
CA ALA A 150 -9.96 -7.37 -0.98
C ALA A 150 -10.81 -6.11 -0.70
N ALA A 151 -12.12 -6.28 -0.64
CA ALA A 151 -13.08 -5.18 -0.41
C ALA A 151 -12.93 -4.53 0.99
N GLY A 152 -12.19 -5.15 1.89
CA GLY A 152 -11.88 -4.63 3.23
C GLY A 152 -10.87 -3.50 3.27
N ILE A 153 -10.15 -3.23 2.17
CA ILE A 153 -9.11 -2.18 2.11
C ILE A 153 -9.73 -0.80 2.37
N ARG A 154 -9.12 -0.06 3.31
CA ARG A 154 -9.51 1.30 3.71
C ARG A 154 -8.43 2.33 3.38
N LEU A 155 -7.16 1.92 3.32
CA LEU A 155 -6.04 2.79 3.02
C LEU A 155 -5.15 2.13 1.98
N THR A 156 -4.74 2.88 0.97
CA THR A 156 -3.75 2.46 -0.02
C THR A 156 -2.47 3.26 0.14
N LEU A 157 -1.37 2.58 0.44
CA LEU A 157 -0.04 3.15 0.47
C LEU A 157 0.60 3.04 -0.92
N LEU A 158 0.89 4.18 -1.56
CA LEU A 158 1.49 4.25 -2.89
C LEU A 158 3.00 4.42 -2.79
N ILE A 159 3.74 3.34 -2.91
CA ILE A 159 5.18 3.30 -2.69
C ILE A 159 5.94 3.64 -3.98
N GLY A 160 6.50 4.87 -4.02
CA GLY A 160 7.30 5.36 -5.15
C GLY A 160 6.48 5.86 -6.35
N SER A 161 7.16 6.49 -7.29
CA SER A 161 6.54 7.19 -8.42
C SER A 161 5.70 6.29 -9.34
N HIS A 162 6.11 5.03 -9.55
CA HIS A 162 5.33 4.11 -10.41
C HIS A 162 3.93 3.85 -9.86
N ALA A 163 3.81 3.52 -8.57
CA ALA A 163 2.52 3.28 -7.94
C ALA A 163 1.67 4.57 -7.89
N GLN A 164 2.30 5.70 -7.55
CA GLN A 164 1.64 7.00 -7.53
C GLN A 164 1.12 7.40 -8.91
N ASN A 165 1.93 7.26 -9.95
CA ASN A 165 1.50 7.60 -11.31
C ASN A 165 0.40 6.69 -11.85
N HIS A 166 0.40 5.42 -11.44
CA HIS A 166 -0.64 4.48 -11.84
C HIS A 166 -2.01 4.83 -11.25
N VAL A 167 -2.05 5.28 -9.99
CA VAL A 167 -3.31 5.54 -9.27
C VAL A 167 -3.75 7.01 -9.38
N LEU A 168 -2.81 7.94 -9.29
CA LEU A 168 -3.08 9.39 -9.24
C LEU A 168 -2.82 10.11 -10.57
N GLY A 169 -2.45 9.37 -11.63
CA GLY A 169 -2.03 9.96 -12.91
C GLY A 169 -0.56 10.44 -12.90
N PRO A 170 -0.05 11.06 -13.96
CA PRO A 170 1.30 11.63 -14.00
C PRO A 170 1.49 12.77 -12.99
N GLY A 171 2.68 12.87 -12.36
CA GLY A 171 2.99 13.97 -11.42
C GLY A 171 4.29 13.76 -10.65
N VAL A 172 4.66 14.75 -9.85
CA VAL A 172 5.91 14.78 -9.10
C VAL A 172 5.75 14.09 -7.74
N MET A 173 6.53 13.04 -7.50
CA MET A 173 6.46 12.24 -6.29
C MET A 173 6.60 13.08 -5.02
N THR A 174 7.57 13.98 -4.97
CA THR A 174 7.84 14.82 -3.79
C THR A 174 6.65 15.73 -3.44
N GLU A 175 6.00 16.33 -4.43
CA GLU A 175 4.84 17.19 -4.24
C GLU A 175 3.67 16.41 -3.66
N ARG A 176 3.39 15.22 -4.19
CA ARG A 176 2.32 14.34 -3.68
C ARG A 176 2.56 13.90 -2.25
N VAL A 177 3.82 13.52 -1.94
CA VAL A 177 4.17 13.15 -0.57
C VAL A 177 4.04 14.35 0.36
N ARG A 178 4.39 15.55 -0.09
CA ARG A 178 4.20 16.78 0.68
C ARG A 178 2.72 17.08 0.94
N ASP A 179 1.89 16.88 -0.08
CA ASP A 179 0.44 17.13 -0.02
C ASP A 179 -0.37 15.87 0.39
N PHE A 180 0.22 14.97 1.17
CA PHE A 180 -0.40 13.68 1.51
C PHE A 180 -1.78 13.80 2.16
N ARG A 181 -2.03 14.90 2.90
CA ARG A 181 -3.32 15.15 3.58
C ARG A 181 -4.48 15.31 2.60
N ALA A 182 -4.23 15.82 1.39
CA ALA A 182 -5.24 15.92 0.34
C ALA A 182 -5.72 14.56 -0.20
N HIS A 183 -4.93 13.50 0.02
CA HIS A 183 -5.24 12.15 -0.43
C HIS A 183 -5.85 11.25 0.66
N LEU A 184 -5.75 11.65 1.93
CA LEU A 184 -6.34 10.91 3.04
C LEU A 184 -7.88 11.05 3.06
N PRO A 185 -8.60 10.07 3.61
CA PRO A 185 -8.12 8.87 4.28
C PRO A 185 -7.83 7.68 3.34
N ASP A 186 -8.14 7.77 2.05
CA ASP A 186 -8.15 6.64 1.14
C ASP A 186 -6.75 6.24 0.63
N VAL A 187 -5.87 7.24 0.48
CA VAL A 187 -4.55 7.07 -0.14
C VAL A 187 -3.49 7.85 0.63
N LEU A 188 -2.30 7.25 0.78
CA LEU A 188 -1.13 7.93 1.31
C LEU A 188 0.09 7.66 0.41
N PRO A 189 0.56 8.67 -0.37
CA PRO A 189 1.73 8.53 -1.21
C PRO A 189 3.02 8.59 -0.37
N LEU A 190 3.95 7.67 -0.65
CA LEU A 190 5.23 7.55 0.03
C LEU A 190 6.37 7.47 -0.99
N PRO A 191 7.59 7.96 -0.66
CA PRO A 191 8.77 7.65 -1.48
C PRO A 191 9.06 6.15 -1.43
N HIS A 192 9.87 5.66 -2.38
CA HIS A 192 10.32 4.27 -2.30
C HIS A 192 11.33 4.11 -1.15
N PRO A 193 11.18 3.12 -0.24
CA PRO A 193 12.01 2.96 0.96
C PRO A 193 13.40 2.36 0.66
N SER A 194 13.99 2.67 -0.50
CA SER A 194 15.33 2.23 -0.88
C SER A 194 16.42 3.04 -0.16
N TRP A 195 17.66 2.60 -0.25
CA TRP A 195 18.81 3.36 0.28
C TRP A 195 18.90 4.79 -0.29
N ARG A 196 18.42 5.01 -1.50
CA ARG A 196 18.39 6.34 -2.16
C ARG A 196 17.47 7.34 -1.47
N SER A 197 16.45 6.88 -0.77
CA SER A 197 15.54 7.76 -0.05
C SER A 197 16.22 8.49 1.12
N GLY A 198 17.33 8.00 1.67
CA GLY A 198 18.07 8.70 2.71
C GLY A 198 18.54 10.11 2.29
N GLY A 199 19.04 10.27 1.05
CA GLY A 199 19.40 11.58 0.50
C GLY A 199 18.19 12.48 0.26
N TRP A 200 17.06 11.89 -0.16
CA TRP A 200 15.81 12.62 -0.34
C TRP A 200 15.24 13.07 1.01
N MET A 201 15.20 12.22 2.03
CA MET A 201 14.71 12.54 3.38
C MET A 201 15.49 13.70 4.00
N ARG A 202 16.84 13.69 3.91
CA ARG A 202 17.64 14.83 4.40
C ARG A 202 17.28 16.17 3.75
N ARG A 203 16.85 16.18 2.49
CA ARG A 203 16.37 17.40 1.81
C ARG A 203 14.90 17.72 2.09
N ASN A 204 14.18 16.80 2.71
CA ASN A 204 12.76 16.89 2.99
C ASN A 204 12.46 16.45 4.43
N PRO A 205 12.95 17.17 5.47
CA PRO A 205 12.82 16.77 6.87
C PRO A 205 11.36 16.65 7.31
N TRP A 206 10.46 17.43 6.72
CA TRP A 206 9.03 17.35 6.94
C TRP A 206 8.44 15.94 6.73
N PHE A 207 9.13 15.08 5.98
CA PHE A 207 8.68 13.69 5.80
C PHE A 207 8.73 12.93 7.13
N GLU A 208 9.79 13.08 7.90
CA GLU A 208 9.93 12.45 9.21
C GLU A 208 9.05 13.14 10.25
N ASP A 209 8.92 14.46 10.18
CA ASP A 209 8.23 15.28 11.17
C ASP A 209 6.71 15.28 11.01
N GLU A 210 6.19 15.15 9.78
CA GLU A 210 4.76 15.28 9.50
C GLU A 210 4.15 14.01 8.89
N VAL A 211 4.82 13.42 7.87
CA VAL A 211 4.22 12.30 7.11
C VAL A 211 4.29 11.01 7.90
N LEU A 212 5.44 10.69 8.51
CA LEU A 212 5.59 9.45 9.26
C LEU A 212 4.70 9.37 10.50
N PRO A 213 4.50 10.41 11.31
CA PRO A 213 3.50 10.39 12.39
C PRO A 213 2.09 10.13 11.87
N ALA A 214 1.65 10.87 10.85
CA ALA A 214 0.32 10.69 10.26
C ALA A 214 0.12 9.29 9.64
N LEU A 215 1.18 8.74 9.01
CA LEU A 215 1.17 7.38 8.49
C LEU A 215 0.96 6.35 9.60
N ARG A 216 1.72 6.47 10.70
CA ARG A 216 1.63 5.55 11.85
C ARG A 216 0.27 5.62 12.53
N ASP A 217 -0.31 6.81 12.65
CA ASP A 217 -1.65 6.99 13.18
C ASP A 217 -2.68 6.30 12.28
N ALA A 218 -2.66 6.57 10.98
CA ALA A 218 -3.58 5.96 10.02
C ALA A 218 -3.45 4.42 9.97
N VAL A 219 -2.24 3.89 10.09
CA VAL A 219 -2.00 2.44 10.16
C VAL A 219 -2.55 1.85 11.45
N ARG A 220 -2.26 2.47 12.60
CA ARG A 220 -2.74 2.00 13.92
C ARG A 220 -4.26 1.97 14.01
N ASP A 221 -4.94 2.97 13.46
CA ASP A 221 -6.40 3.09 13.50
C ASP A 221 -7.11 2.01 12.67
N LEU A 222 -6.42 1.44 11.68
CA LEU A 222 -6.96 0.41 10.78
C LEU A 222 -6.59 -1.02 11.19
N LEU A 223 -5.51 -1.19 11.95
CA LEU A 223 -5.10 -2.51 12.40
C LEU A 223 -5.98 -2.99 13.55
N PRO A 224 -6.29 -4.30 13.60
CA PRO A 224 -6.96 -4.86 14.77
C PRO A 224 -6.08 -4.61 16.00
N PRO A 225 -6.67 -4.46 17.21
CA PRO A 225 -5.90 -4.35 18.43
C PRO A 225 -4.93 -5.54 18.50
N LEU A 226 -3.63 -5.25 18.57
CA LEU A 226 -2.58 -6.26 18.61
C LEU A 226 -2.93 -7.25 19.73
N LYS A 227 -3.26 -8.48 19.37
CA LYS A 227 -3.31 -9.56 20.35
C LYS A 227 -1.93 -9.60 20.97
N SER A 228 -1.83 -9.39 22.29
CA SER A 228 -0.60 -9.49 23.06
C SER A 228 0.19 -10.70 22.54
N ALA A 229 1.33 -10.47 21.93
CA ALA A 229 2.07 -11.47 21.17
C ALA A 229 2.56 -12.58 22.09
N ALA A 230 1.94 -13.75 21.96
CA ALA A 230 2.69 -14.99 22.11
C ALA A 230 3.50 -15.14 20.82
N SER A 231 4.76 -14.66 20.84
CA SER A 231 5.66 -14.65 19.71
C SER A 231 6.03 -16.06 19.30
N ALA A 232 5.47 -16.54 18.20
CA ALA A 232 6.17 -17.59 17.44
C ALA A 232 7.32 -16.88 16.68
N PRO A 233 8.57 -17.31 16.85
CA PRO A 233 9.67 -16.67 16.14
C PRO A 233 9.52 -16.93 14.65
N TYR A 234 9.44 -15.84 13.88
CA TYR A 234 9.62 -15.88 12.44
C TYR A 234 11.01 -16.48 12.14
N PRO A 235 11.14 -17.45 11.24
CA PRO A 235 12.43 -18.06 10.93
C PRO A 235 13.40 -16.97 10.44
N ASP A 236 14.42 -16.74 11.25
CA ASP A 236 15.50 -15.79 11.01
C ASP A 236 16.40 -16.35 9.88
N HIS A 237 16.14 -15.98 8.64
CA HIS A 237 16.94 -16.38 7.49
C HIS A 237 18.31 -15.69 7.41
N ASP A 238 18.63 -14.78 8.33
CA ASP A 238 19.88 -14.01 8.31
C ASP A 238 21.06 -14.69 9.08
N ARG A 239 20.89 -15.88 9.69
CA ARG A 239 21.97 -16.50 10.50
C ARG A 239 22.99 -17.33 9.75
N ASN A 240 22.87 -17.52 8.44
CA ASN A 240 23.76 -18.44 7.69
C ASN A 240 24.58 -17.79 6.57
N LEU A 241 24.93 -16.51 6.65
CA LEU A 241 25.81 -15.85 5.68
C LEU A 241 27.08 -15.23 6.29
N LEU A 242 27.58 -15.79 7.40
CA LEU A 242 28.94 -15.54 7.91
C LEU A 242 29.61 -16.88 8.16
N GLY A 243 30.09 -17.50 7.09
CA GLY A 243 30.95 -18.65 7.05
C GLY A 243 31.80 -18.61 5.79
#